data_b5055479432969c33d8877dcfa8430db
#
_entry.id   b5055479432969c33d8877dcfa8430db
#
_cell.length_a   1.000
_cell.length_b   1.000
_cell.length_c   1.000
_cell.angle_alpha   90.00
_cell.angle_beta   90.00
_cell.angle_gamma   90.00
#
_symmetry.space_group_name_H-M   'P 1'
#
loop_
_entity.id
_entity.type
_entity.pdbx_description
1 polymer ?
#
loop_
_entity_poly.entity_id
_entity_poly.type
_entity_poly.pdbx_seq_one_letter_code
_entity_poly.pdbx_strand_id
1 'polypeptide(L)'
;VVIDKIHENNILSLHSAFTFKILELNLDFYKTQALQKQKEHKKFLEGLKKKPPKNLDYLVQETHEDVFEKIDCLQCANCCKTTGPLYTEKDIERISKHLRMKQADFEAKFLRVDEENDKVLQNLPCYFLNDDNTCSIYDVRPKACREYPHTDRKKIYQINNLMIQNTVICPAAFEFVESMMKNLSK
;
A
#
# COMPACT_ATOMS: atom_id res chain seq x y z
N VAL A 1 10.59 55.98 -47.92
CA VAL A 1 9.30 55.41 -48.27
C VAL A 1 8.89 54.40 -47.22
N VAL A 2 7.98 54.85 -46.44
CA VAL A 2 7.01 54.33 -45.48
C VAL A 2 7.21 52.88 -45.01
N ILE A 3 7.41 52.82 -43.73
CA ILE A 3 7.49 51.71 -42.81
C ILE A 3 6.09 51.53 -42.18
N ASP A 4 5.53 50.37 -42.16
CA ASP A 4 4.41 50.04 -41.31
C ASP A 4 4.83 49.01 -40.27
N LYS A 5 4.62 49.44 -39.01
CA LYS A 5 4.74 48.69 -37.80
C LYS A 5 3.62 47.63 -37.73
N ILE A 6 3.98 46.37 -37.56
CA ILE A 6 3.05 45.33 -37.16
C ILE A 6 3.28 45.01 -35.69
N HIS A 7 2.22 45.17 -34.93
CA HIS A 7 2.11 44.85 -33.52
C HIS A 7 2.38 43.38 -33.25
N GLU A 8 3.37 43.10 -32.43
CA GLU A 8 3.49 41.83 -31.72
C GLU A 8 2.49 41.79 -30.57
N ASN A 9 1.40 41.09 -30.78
CA ASN A 9 0.50 40.70 -29.68
C ASN A 9 1.15 39.62 -28.86
N ASN A 10 1.58 39.98 -27.70
CA ASN A 10 2.07 39.18 -26.60
C ASN A 10 0.92 38.30 -26.07
N ILE A 11 0.78 37.08 -26.60
CA ILE A 11 -0.07 36.07 -26.01
C ILE A 11 0.77 35.38 -24.93
N LEU A 12 0.80 35.97 -23.76
CA LEU A 12 1.20 35.32 -22.52
C LEU A 12 0.22 34.19 -22.27
N SER A 13 0.58 33.00 -22.76
CA SER A 13 -0.04 31.73 -22.35
C SER A 13 0.13 31.58 -20.85
N LEU A 14 -0.91 31.89 -20.12
CA LEU A 14 -1.09 31.52 -18.71
C LEU A 14 -1.22 30.01 -18.64
N HIS A 15 -0.11 29.31 -18.76
CA HIS A 15 -0.01 27.96 -18.22
C HIS A 15 0.02 28.12 -16.70
N SER A 16 -1.15 28.20 -16.12
CA SER A 16 -1.34 27.95 -14.69
C SER A 16 -0.79 26.54 -14.42
N ALA A 17 0.48 26.51 -14.05
CA ALA A 17 1.07 25.34 -13.42
C ALA A 17 0.30 25.15 -12.11
N PHE A 18 -0.75 24.36 -12.17
CA PHE A 18 -1.37 23.75 -11.02
C PHE A 18 -0.32 22.82 -10.44
N THR A 19 0.59 23.37 -9.66
CA THR A 19 1.50 22.62 -8.82
C THR A 19 0.59 21.89 -7.84
N PHE A 20 0.21 20.67 -8.18
CA PHE A 20 -0.36 19.71 -7.25
C PHE A 20 0.72 19.53 -6.19
N LYS A 21 0.62 20.29 -5.12
CA LYS A 21 1.48 20.12 -3.95
C LYS A 21 1.16 18.72 -3.42
N ILE A 22 1.99 17.76 -3.80
CA ILE A 22 1.92 16.40 -3.28
C ILE A 22 2.00 16.56 -1.78
N LEU A 23 0.88 16.38 -1.11
CA LEU A 23 0.81 16.45 0.35
C LEU A 23 1.62 15.25 0.84
N GLU A 24 2.81 15.52 1.38
CA GLU A 24 3.69 14.49 1.91
C GLU A 24 2.89 13.68 2.94
N LEU A 25 2.80 12.37 2.72
CA LEU A 25 1.98 11.48 3.52
C LEU A 25 2.53 11.40 4.95
N ASN A 26 1.85 12.01 5.91
CA ASN A 26 2.29 12.05 7.30
C ASN A 26 2.07 10.69 7.99
N LEU A 27 3.07 9.82 7.93
CA LEU A 27 3.01 8.45 8.47
C LEU A 27 2.80 8.43 10.00
N ASP A 28 3.39 9.37 10.73
CA ASP A 28 3.24 9.45 12.19
C ASP A 28 1.80 9.83 12.59
N PHE A 29 1.16 10.69 11.82
CA PHE A 29 -0.26 10.99 11.99
C PHE A 29 -1.10 9.72 11.83
N TYR A 30 -0.94 8.97 10.73
CA TYR A 30 -1.71 7.76 10.48
C TYR A 30 -1.48 6.70 11.55
N LYS A 31 -0.24 6.47 11.95
CA LYS A 31 0.11 5.53 13.02
C LYS A 31 -0.56 5.91 14.34
N THR A 32 -0.50 7.19 14.71
CA THR A 32 -1.10 7.69 15.95
C THR A 32 -2.62 7.52 15.93
N GLN A 33 -3.28 7.91 14.83
CA GLN A 33 -4.73 7.74 14.66
C GLN A 33 -5.14 6.28 14.71
N ALA A 34 -4.41 5.39 14.03
CA ALA A 34 -4.70 3.96 14.02
C ALA A 34 -4.63 3.35 15.43
N LEU A 35 -3.62 3.72 16.21
CA LEU A 35 -3.49 3.25 17.60
C LEU A 35 -4.62 3.77 18.50
N GLN A 36 -5.02 5.04 18.36
CA GLN A 36 -6.13 5.63 19.12
C GLN A 36 -7.46 4.98 18.78
N LYS A 37 -7.70 4.68 17.49
CA LYS A 37 -8.96 4.11 17.00
C LYS A 37 -9.00 2.58 17.00
N GLN A 38 -7.95 1.91 17.44
CA GLN A 38 -7.83 0.45 17.37
C GLN A 38 -9.04 -0.30 17.98
N LYS A 39 -9.56 0.17 19.11
CA LYS A 39 -10.75 -0.44 19.76
C LYS A 39 -12.01 -0.27 18.92
N GLU A 40 -12.16 0.87 18.29
CA GLU A 40 -13.29 1.19 17.41
C GLU A 40 -13.25 0.35 16.13
N HIS A 41 -12.09 0.30 15.47
CA HIS A 41 -11.84 -0.55 14.29
C HIS A 41 -12.12 -2.03 14.61
N LYS A 42 -11.63 -2.52 15.76
CA LYS A 42 -11.88 -3.89 16.20
C LYS A 42 -13.37 -4.18 16.36
N LYS A 43 -14.11 -3.30 17.06
CA LYS A 43 -15.55 -3.43 17.26
C LYS A 43 -16.31 -3.47 15.93
N PHE A 44 -15.93 -2.59 14.99
CA PHE A 44 -16.53 -2.54 13.66
C PHE A 44 -16.29 -3.84 12.87
N LEU A 45 -15.03 -4.28 12.77
CA LEU A 45 -14.68 -5.50 12.04
C LEU A 45 -15.28 -6.77 12.64
N GLU A 46 -15.38 -6.84 13.97
CA GLU A 46 -16.10 -7.92 14.65
C GLU A 46 -17.61 -7.88 14.36
N GLY A 47 -18.19 -6.68 14.23
CA GLY A 47 -19.56 -6.49 13.79
C GLY A 47 -19.81 -7.05 12.39
N LEU A 48 -18.91 -6.74 11.44
CA LEU A 48 -18.95 -7.30 10.08
C LEU A 48 -18.88 -8.83 10.06
N LYS A 49 -18.07 -9.43 10.96
CA LYS A 49 -17.95 -10.88 11.07
C LYS A 49 -19.26 -11.52 11.58
N LYS A 50 -19.95 -10.87 12.52
CA LYS A 50 -21.21 -11.37 13.09
C LYS A 50 -22.39 -11.25 12.12
N LYS A 51 -22.45 -10.15 11.37
CA LYS A 51 -23.56 -9.85 10.45
C LYS A 51 -23.04 -9.13 9.22
N PRO A 52 -22.42 -9.84 8.29
CA PRO A 52 -21.90 -9.23 7.07
C PRO A 52 -23.07 -8.75 6.17
N PRO A 53 -23.03 -7.53 5.63
CA PRO A 53 -23.97 -7.08 4.60
C PRO A 53 -23.92 -7.99 3.37
N LYS A 54 -25.05 -8.15 2.69
CA LYS A 54 -25.13 -9.02 1.48
C LYS A 54 -24.20 -8.57 0.35
N ASN A 55 -23.98 -7.27 0.23
CA ASN A 55 -23.10 -6.64 -0.78
C ASN A 55 -21.72 -6.28 -0.22
N LEU A 56 -21.28 -6.92 0.88
CA LEU A 56 -20.02 -6.55 1.54
C LEU A 56 -18.82 -6.58 0.59
N ASP A 57 -18.66 -7.65 -0.19
CA ASP A 57 -17.50 -7.80 -1.08
C ASP A 57 -17.49 -6.72 -2.20
N TYR A 58 -18.68 -6.25 -2.64
CA TYR A 58 -18.79 -5.12 -3.55
C TYR A 58 -18.34 -3.81 -2.90
N LEU A 59 -18.82 -3.52 -1.67
CA LEU A 59 -18.43 -2.33 -0.93
C LEU A 59 -16.93 -2.32 -0.59
N VAL A 60 -16.37 -3.49 -0.31
CA VAL A 60 -14.93 -3.67 -0.09
C VAL A 60 -14.14 -3.26 -1.33
N GLN A 61 -14.54 -3.75 -2.51
CA GLN A 61 -13.87 -3.43 -3.76
C GLN A 61 -13.98 -1.94 -4.12
N GLU A 62 -15.18 -1.38 -4.04
CA GLU A 62 -15.43 0.05 -4.30
C GLU A 62 -14.60 0.93 -3.36
N THR A 63 -14.59 0.63 -2.05
CA THR A 63 -13.81 1.39 -1.07
C THR A 63 -12.30 1.24 -1.30
N HIS A 64 -11.84 0.06 -1.71
CA HIS A 64 -10.44 -0.16 -2.08
C HIS A 64 -10.02 0.75 -3.23
N GLU A 65 -10.78 0.76 -4.32
CA GLU A 65 -10.53 1.60 -5.49
C GLU A 65 -10.50 3.09 -5.12
N ASP A 66 -11.50 3.58 -4.39
CA ASP A 66 -11.60 4.98 -3.93
C ASP A 66 -10.39 5.42 -3.08
N VAL A 67 -9.85 4.52 -2.26
CA VAL A 67 -8.69 4.81 -1.40
C VAL A 67 -7.41 4.85 -2.22
N PHE A 68 -7.20 3.90 -3.14
CA PHE A 68 -5.99 3.81 -3.93
C PHE A 68 -5.94 4.82 -5.09
N GLU A 69 -7.05 5.45 -5.45
CA GLU A 69 -7.03 6.66 -6.27
C GLU A 69 -6.35 7.86 -5.58
N LYS A 70 -6.34 7.89 -4.24
CA LYS A 70 -5.84 9.00 -3.43
C LYS A 70 -4.49 8.73 -2.78
N ILE A 71 -4.16 7.46 -2.55
CA ILE A 71 -2.93 7.05 -1.88
C ILE A 71 -2.06 6.22 -2.81
N ASP A 72 -0.92 6.78 -3.19
CA ASP A 72 0.08 6.10 -4.00
C ASP A 72 1.12 5.40 -3.11
N CYS A 73 1.28 4.09 -3.32
CA CYS A 73 2.27 3.27 -2.61
C CYS A 73 3.71 3.74 -2.85
N LEU A 74 4.02 4.28 -4.04
CA LEU A 74 5.36 4.77 -4.38
C LEU A 74 5.73 6.03 -3.58
N GLN A 75 4.76 6.82 -3.18
CA GLN A 75 4.99 7.97 -2.31
C GLN A 75 5.19 7.56 -0.84
N CYS A 76 4.72 6.39 -0.45
CA CYS A 76 4.72 5.90 0.93
C CYS A 76 5.87 4.93 1.19
N ALA A 77 5.86 3.77 0.53
CA ALA A 77 6.74 2.62 0.72
C ALA A 77 6.93 2.16 2.19
N ASN A 78 6.03 2.56 3.12
CA ASN A 78 6.21 2.30 4.56
C ASN A 78 6.28 0.81 4.88
N CYS A 79 5.46 -0.02 4.24
CA CYS A 79 5.51 -1.47 4.41
C CYS A 79 6.86 -2.07 3.98
N CYS A 80 7.49 -1.54 2.91
CA CYS A 80 8.82 -1.96 2.48
C CYS A 80 9.94 -1.49 3.42
N LYS A 81 9.71 -0.40 4.14
CA LYS A 81 10.66 0.17 5.11
C LYS A 81 10.58 -0.48 6.49
N THR A 82 9.38 -0.96 6.88
CA THR A 82 9.10 -1.34 8.28
C THR A 82 8.59 -2.77 8.47
N THR A 83 8.13 -3.44 7.39
CA THR A 83 7.50 -4.76 7.48
C THR A 83 8.00 -5.65 6.36
N GLY A 84 8.71 -6.72 6.69
CA GLY A 84 9.15 -7.69 5.69
C GLY A 84 7.99 -8.60 5.23
N PRO A 85 7.93 -8.99 3.95
CA PRO A 85 6.96 -9.98 3.50
C PRO A 85 7.36 -11.41 3.92
N LEU A 86 6.35 -12.27 4.04
CA LEU A 86 6.51 -13.70 4.04
C LEU A 86 6.88 -14.20 2.63
N TYR A 87 7.80 -15.15 2.53
CA TYR A 87 8.21 -15.80 1.28
C TYR A 87 7.76 -17.25 1.25
N THR A 88 6.93 -17.61 0.28
CA THR A 88 6.62 -19.01 -0.02
C THR A 88 7.72 -19.63 -0.88
N GLU A 89 7.80 -20.97 -0.93
CA GLU A 89 8.74 -21.68 -1.82
C GLU A 89 8.57 -21.26 -3.28
N LYS A 90 7.32 -21.02 -3.73
CA LYS A 90 7.04 -20.52 -5.09
C LYS A 90 7.54 -19.09 -5.31
N ASP A 91 7.53 -18.26 -4.28
CA ASP A 91 8.09 -16.92 -4.35
C ASP A 91 9.61 -16.97 -4.48
N ILE A 92 10.26 -17.83 -3.68
CA ILE A 92 11.71 -18.04 -3.69
C ILE A 92 12.17 -18.54 -5.06
N GLU A 93 11.50 -19.54 -5.61
CA GLU A 93 11.78 -20.09 -6.94
C GLU A 93 11.67 -19.00 -8.02
N ARG A 94 10.56 -18.24 -8.03
CA ARG A 94 10.30 -17.22 -9.03
C ARG A 94 11.30 -16.07 -8.94
N ILE A 95 11.58 -15.58 -7.72
CA ILE A 95 12.46 -14.43 -7.51
C ILE A 95 13.91 -14.81 -7.75
N SER A 96 14.39 -15.96 -7.26
CA SER A 96 15.76 -16.43 -7.49
C SER A 96 16.06 -16.61 -8.97
N LYS A 97 15.09 -17.18 -9.74
CA LYS A 97 15.20 -17.29 -11.20
C LYS A 97 15.30 -15.91 -11.87
N HIS A 98 14.48 -14.95 -11.46
CA HIS A 98 14.54 -13.58 -11.99
C HIS A 98 15.89 -12.92 -11.71
N LEU A 99 16.45 -13.13 -10.52
CA LEU A 99 17.75 -12.61 -10.10
C LEU A 99 18.93 -13.44 -10.62
N ARG A 100 18.68 -14.52 -11.39
CA ARG A 100 19.69 -15.44 -11.91
C ARG A 100 20.57 -16.05 -10.80
N MET A 101 19.96 -16.40 -9.67
CA MET A 101 20.59 -17.00 -8.50
C MET A 101 20.06 -18.42 -8.27
N LYS A 102 20.82 -19.26 -7.55
CA LYS A 102 20.27 -20.51 -6.98
C LYS A 102 19.36 -20.15 -5.81
N GLN A 103 18.31 -20.96 -5.56
CA GLN A 103 17.40 -20.75 -4.44
C GLN A 103 18.12 -20.72 -3.09
N ALA A 104 19.04 -21.65 -2.86
CA ALA A 104 19.84 -21.69 -1.63
C ALA A 104 20.66 -20.41 -1.41
N ASP A 105 21.24 -19.83 -2.48
CA ASP A 105 22.00 -18.59 -2.40
C ASP A 105 21.08 -17.38 -2.11
N PHE A 106 19.87 -17.40 -2.68
CA PHE A 106 18.85 -16.40 -2.42
C PHE A 106 18.42 -16.44 -0.95
N GLU A 107 18.09 -17.61 -0.43
CA GLU A 107 17.69 -17.80 0.97
C GLU A 107 18.80 -17.35 1.91
N ALA A 108 20.01 -17.84 1.71
CA ALA A 108 21.16 -17.50 2.55
C ALA A 108 21.46 -15.99 2.57
N LYS A 109 21.24 -15.31 1.45
CA LYS A 109 21.55 -13.88 1.30
C LYS A 109 20.47 -12.95 1.85
N PHE A 110 19.18 -13.29 1.66
CA PHE A 110 18.09 -12.38 1.87
C PHE A 110 17.11 -12.80 2.96
N LEU A 111 17.04 -14.10 3.29
CA LEU A 111 15.99 -14.61 4.16
C LEU A 111 16.55 -15.15 5.47
N ARG A 112 15.69 -15.13 6.49
CA ARG A 112 15.84 -15.87 7.74
C ARG A 112 14.54 -16.61 8.04
N VAL A 113 14.61 -17.60 8.87
CA VAL A 113 13.43 -18.23 9.46
C VAL A 113 13.09 -17.50 10.75
N ASP A 114 11.84 -17.12 10.93
CA ASP A 114 11.37 -16.48 12.14
C ASP A 114 10.88 -17.48 13.21
N GLU A 115 10.29 -16.97 14.29
CA GLU A 115 9.81 -17.77 15.41
C GLU A 115 8.59 -18.65 15.06
N GLU A 116 7.85 -18.26 14.01
CA GLU A 116 6.69 -18.99 13.49
C GLU A 116 7.09 -20.01 12.41
N ASN A 117 8.40 -20.18 12.18
CA ASN A 117 8.99 -21.02 11.14
C ASN A 117 8.67 -20.53 9.71
N ASP A 118 8.44 -19.25 9.55
CA ASP A 118 8.22 -18.61 8.28
C ASP A 118 9.51 -18.01 7.70
N LYS A 119 9.67 -18.07 6.37
CA LYS A 119 10.78 -17.41 5.67
C LYS A 119 10.45 -15.94 5.46
N VAL A 120 11.20 -15.05 6.10
CA VAL A 120 11.05 -13.60 6.07
C VAL A 120 12.37 -12.91 5.73
N LEU A 121 12.35 -11.62 5.38
CA LEU A 121 13.58 -10.86 5.14
C LEU A 121 14.49 -10.84 6.39
N GLN A 122 15.79 -10.95 6.17
CA GLN A 122 16.79 -10.85 7.25
C GLN A 122 16.81 -9.45 7.86
N ASN A 123 16.70 -8.41 7.03
CA ASN A 123 16.82 -7.03 7.44
C ASN A 123 15.76 -6.14 6.78
N LEU A 124 15.53 -4.99 7.42
CA LEU A 124 14.72 -3.89 6.91
C LEU A 124 15.57 -2.62 6.89
N PRO A 125 15.35 -1.70 5.98
CA PRO A 125 14.40 -1.74 4.87
C PRO A 125 14.63 -2.91 3.90
N CYS A 126 13.57 -3.25 3.12
CA CYS A 126 13.63 -4.32 2.12
C CYS A 126 14.80 -4.12 1.15
N TYR A 127 15.57 -5.18 0.89
CA TYR A 127 16.70 -5.14 -0.06
C TYR A 127 16.33 -4.76 -1.49
N PHE A 128 15.06 -4.91 -1.85
CA PHE A 128 14.56 -4.65 -3.18
C PHE A 128 13.87 -3.28 -3.31
N LEU A 129 13.89 -2.48 -2.25
CA LEU A 129 13.40 -1.11 -2.25
C LEU A 129 14.49 -0.18 -2.77
N ASN A 130 14.20 0.56 -3.84
CA ASN A 130 15.06 1.60 -4.38
C ASN A 130 14.86 2.93 -3.65
N ASP A 131 15.79 3.88 -3.82
CA ASP A 131 15.76 5.19 -3.16
C ASP A 131 14.53 6.03 -3.55
N ASP A 132 13.98 5.79 -4.73
CA ASP A 132 12.75 6.43 -5.25
C ASP A 132 11.46 5.72 -4.81
N ASN A 133 11.54 4.82 -3.82
CA ASN A 133 10.47 3.96 -3.32
C ASN A 133 9.93 2.93 -4.34
N THR A 134 10.55 2.76 -5.49
CA THR A 134 10.19 1.65 -6.41
C THR A 134 10.74 0.33 -5.93
N CYS A 135 10.21 -0.78 -6.45
CA CYS A 135 10.67 -2.12 -6.12
C CYS A 135 11.41 -2.74 -7.32
N SER A 136 12.69 -3.11 -7.15
CA SER A 136 13.53 -3.68 -8.20
C SER A 136 13.05 -5.07 -8.68
N ILE A 137 12.18 -5.74 -7.92
CA ILE A 137 11.57 -7.03 -8.27
C ILE A 137 10.04 -6.95 -8.38
N TYR A 138 9.49 -5.78 -8.72
CA TYR A 138 8.05 -5.50 -8.65
C TYR A 138 7.19 -6.56 -9.34
N ASP A 139 7.54 -6.98 -10.55
CA ASP A 139 6.76 -7.95 -11.35
C ASP A 139 6.80 -9.37 -10.76
N VAL A 140 7.85 -9.69 -10.03
CA VAL A 140 8.05 -10.99 -9.40
C VAL A 140 7.98 -10.96 -7.88
N ARG A 141 7.51 -9.84 -7.30
CA ARG A 141 7.44 -9.65 -5.84
C ARG A 141 6.66 -10.76 -5.13
N PRO A 142 6.95 -11.03 -3.86
CA PRO A 142 6.25 -12.06 -3.08
C PRO A 142 4.73 -11.92 -3.11
N LYS A 143 4.03 -13.03 -2.97
CA LYS A 143 2.56 -13.03 -2.86
C LYS A 143 2.08 -12.11 -1.75
N ALA A 144 2.75 -12.13 -0.60
CA ALA A 144 2.44 -11.25 0.52
C ALA A 144 2.49 -9.76 0.12
N CYS A 145 3.48 -9.34 -0.69
CA CYS A 145 3.54 -7.95 -1.19
C CYS A 145 2.44 -7.62 -2.18
N ARG A 146 2.03 -8.59 -3.02
CA ARG A 146 0.96 -8.34 -4.00
C ARG A 146 -0.41 -8.18 -3.38
N GLU A 147 -0.66 -8.89 -2.29
CA GLU A 147 -1.94 -8.90 -1.59
C GLU A 147 -2.03 -7.84 -0.48
N TYR A 148 -0.89 -7.29 -0.06
CA TYR A 148 -0.87 -6.26 0.99
C TYR A 148 -1.49 -4.94 0.48
N PRO A 149 -2.31 -4.25 1.27
CA PRO A 149 -2.70 -4.52 2.65
C PRO A 149 -4.00 -5.33 2.80
N HIS A 150 -4.39 -6.12 1.80
CA HIS A 150 -5.56 -7.01 1.78
C HIS A 150 -6.92 -6.28 1.78
N THR A 151 -6.98 -5.04 1.36
CA THR A 151 -8.20 -4.21 1.34
C THR A 151 -9.15 -4.54 0.18
N ASP A 152 -8.71 -5.35 -0.79
CA ASP A 152 -9.52 -5.90 -1.91
C ASP A 152 -10.02 -7.33 -1.67
N ARG A 153 -9.74 -7.88 -0.46
CA ARG A 153 -10.03 -9.27 -0.16
C ARG A 153 -11.52 -9.54 0.05
N LYS A 154 -12.06 -10.53 -0.67
CA LYS A 154 -13.40 -11.06 -0.39
C LYS A 154 -13.48 -11.62 1.04
N LYS A 155 -14.65 -11.48 1.66
CA LYS A 155 -14.89 -11.92 3.06
C LYS A 155 -13.85 -11.35 4.01
N ILE A 156 -13.58 -10.05 3.91
CA ILE A 156 -12.54 -9.34 4.66
C ILE A 156 -12.61 -9.58 6.19
N TYR A 157 -13.78 -9.88 6.72
CA TYR A 157 -14.00 -10.22 8.13
C TYR A 157 -13.26 -11.46 8.61
N GLN A 158 -12.69 -12.27 7.69
CA GLN A 158 -11.88 -13.43 8.07
C GLN A 158 -10.47 -13.04 8.55
N ILE A 159 -10.03 -11.81 8.25
CA ILE A 159 -8.68 -11.32 8.56
C ILE A 159 -8.69 -10.12 9.51
N ASN A 160 -9.68 -10.01 10.38
CA ASN A 160 -9.86 -8.83 11.25
C ASN A 160 -8.59 -8.44 12.03
N ASN A 161 -7.89 -9.39 12.64
CA ASN A 161 -6.68 -9.10 13.40
C ASN A 161 -5.56 -8.56 12.49
N LEU A 162 -5.37 -9.17 11.33
CA LEU A 162 -4.40 -8.71 10.34
C LEU A 162 -4.76 -7.32 9.82
N MET A 163 -6.03 -7.07 9.53
CA MET A 163 -6.49 -5.76 9.09
C MET A 163 -6.20 -4.67 10.13
N ILE A 164 -6.45 -4.94 11.41
CA ILE A 164 -6.13 -4.00 12.50
C ILE A 164 -4.61 -3.71 12.55
N GLN A 165 -3.76 -4.72 12.42
CA GLN A 165 -2.32 -4.52 12.35
C GLN A 165 -1.92 -3.69 11.12
N ASN A 166 -2.53 -3.98 9.97
CA ASN A 166 -2.25 -3.23 8.74
C ASN A 166 -2.64 -1.76 8.84
N THR A 167 -3.68 -1.38 9.59
CA THR A 167 -4.05 0.03 9.77
C THR A 167 -2.96 0.85 10.46
N VAL A 168 -2.14 0.23 11.30
CA VAL A 168 -1.03 0.91 12.01
C VAL A 168 0.17 1.16 11.08
N ILE A 169 0.34 0.31 10.07
CA ILE A 169 1.49 0.35 9.15
C ILE A 169 1.14 1.09 7.86
N CYS A 170 -0.04 0.86 7.33
CA CYS A 170 -0.45 1.30 6.00
C CYS A 170 -1.55 2.38 6.07
N PRO A 171 -1.25 3.62 5.64
CA PRO A 171 -2.26 4.67 5.53
C PRO A 171 -3.47 4.27 4.71
N ALA A 172 -3.28 3.53 3.61
CA ALA A 172 -4.39 3.06 2.79
C ALA A 172 -5.27 2.05 3.54
N ALA A 173 -4.71 1.18 4.38
CA ALA A 173 -5.50 0.28 5.22
C ALA A 173 -6.29 1.05 6.29
N PHE A 174 -5.71 2.11 6.86
CA PHE A 174 -6.39 2.98 7.80
C PHE A 174 -7.58 3.69 7.14
N GLU A 175 -7.35 4.39 6.04
CA GLU A 175 -8.41 5.10 5.29
C GLU A 175 -9.49 4.15 4.78
N PHE A 176 -9.11 2.94 4.39
CA PHE A 176 -10.06 1.90 4.00
C PHE A 176 -11.03 1.55 5.14
N VAL A 177 -10.51 1.28 6.35
CA VAL A 177 -11.37 0.94 7.49
C VAL A 177 -12.25 2.11 7.90
N GLU A 178 -11.73 3.34 7.94
CA GLU A 178 -12.49 4.56 8.21
C GLU A 178 -13.62 4.78 7.18
N SER A 179 -13.31 4.60 5.90
CA SER A 179 -14.29 4.74 4.81
C SER A 179 -15.37 3.67 4.89
N MET A 180 -15.01 2.41 5.15
CA MET A 180 -15.97 1.32 5.36
C MET A 180 -16.89 1.60 6.55
N MET A 181 -16.36 2.10 7.67
CA MET A 181 -17.15 2.50 8.83
C MET A 181 -18.16 3.58 8.48
N LYS A 182 -17.72 4.63 7.77
CA LYS A 182 -18.59 5.73 7.33
C LYS A 182 -19.68 5.26 6.37
N ASN A 183 -19.37 4.40 5.43
CA ASN A 183 -20.31 3.91 4.41
C ASN A 183 -21.37 2.97 5.00
N LEU A 184 -21.03 2.19 6.02
CA LEU A 184 -21.94 1.24 6.66
C LEU A 184 -22.65 1.78 7.90
N SER A 185 -22.33 3.00 8.35
CA SER A 185 -23.04 3.68 9.45
C SER A 185 -24.25 4.50 8.98
N LYS A 186 -24.48 4.54 7.66
CA LYS A 186 -25.64 5.16 7.03
C LYS A 186 -26.77 4.15 6.86
#